data_653451e94f39b8c7b3e35d97d7abf525
#
_entry.id   653451e94f39b8c7b3e35d97d7abf525
#
_cell.length_a   1.000
_cell.length_b   1.000
_cell.length_c   1.000
_cell.angle_alpha   90.00
_cell.angle_beta   90.00
_cell.angle_gamma   90.00
#
_symmetry.space_group_name_H-M   'P 1'
#
loop_
_entity.id
_entity.type
_entity.pdbx_description
1 polymer ?
#
loop_
_entity_poly.entity_id
_entity_poly.type
_entity_poly.pdbx_seq_one_letter_code
_entity_poly.pdbx_strand_id
1 'polypeptide(L)'
;MKLWNRNFTLLMAATLMGAMGGIAGGFALSFLVFDETGSTLASALIVVIQLVPAFLVPLIFAPRMDHLPRKPFLVAGDALNGVIYAALGVYLLVGSFSYIGYLCVSIVLACLSSFDELAYNSIFPMLIPKGREQKGYAVSSMLYPILKVVMMPLSAVLLDTLGVPVLLMAQGALSLLAALTESRIRLVEQPKR
;
A
#
# COMPACT_ATOMS: atom_id res chain seq x y z
N MET A 1 16.23 18.84 -17.68
CA MET A 1 16.44 18.17 -16.37
C MET A 1 16.23 16.66 -16.54
N LYS A 2 16.96 15.80 -15.78
CA LYS A 2 16.75 14.33 -15.83
C LYS A 2 15.46 13.99 -15.07
N LEU A 3 14.65 13.00 -15.55
CA LEU A 3 13.46 12.53 -14.86
C LEU A 3 13.79 12.02 -13.45
N TRP A 4 14.87 11.24 -13.35
CA TRP A 4 15.37 10.66 -12.12
C TRP A 4 16.10 11.71 -11.26
N ASN A 5 15.32 12.58 -10.62
CA ASN A 5 15.81 13.41 -9.53
C ASN A 5 15.67 12.69 -8.20
N ARG A 6 16.36 13.17 -7.17
CA ARG A 6 16.38 12.52 -5.84
C ARG A 6 14.98 12.25 -5.28
N ASN A 7 14.08 13.22 -5.36
CA ASN A 7 12.74 13.09 -4.79
C ASN A 7 11.88 12.10 -5.59
N PHE A 8 11.94 12.13 -6.92
CA PHE A 8 11.25 11.18 -7.77
C PHE A 8 11.76 9.74 -7.54
N THR A 9 13.08 9.57 -7.43
CA THR A 9 13.69 8.26 -7.15
C THR A 9 13.26 7.73 -5.77
N LEU A 10 13.22 8.58 -4.74
CA LEU A 10 12.77 8.18 -3.40
C LEU A 10 11.30 7.76 -3.42
N LEU A 11 10.43 8.53 -4.09
CA LEU A 11 9.02 8.17 -4.21
C LEU A 11 8.85 6.85 -4.96
N MET A 12 9.51 6.65 -6.10
CA MET A 12 9.44 5.40 -6.86
C MET A 12 9.97 4.20 -6.07
N ALA A 13 11.04 4.38 -5.28
CA ALA A 13 11.56 3.33 -4.42
C ALA A 13 10.58 2.97 -3.29
N ALA A 14 9.95 3.94 -2.66
CA ALA A 14 8.92 3.72 -1.66
C ALA A 14 7.70 3.00 -2.26
N THR A 15 7.21 3.48 -3.41
CA THR A 15 6.11 2.84 -4.14
C THR A 15 6.43 1.39 -4.52
N LEU A 16 7.69 1.12 -4.94
CA LEU A 16 8.15 -0.24 -5.24
C LEU A 16 8.03 -1.13 -4.01
N MET A 17 8.57 -0.69 -2.87
CA MET A 17 8.53 -1.46 -1.61
C MET A 17 7.10 -1.68 -1.13
N GLY A 18 6.28 -0.63 -1.11
CA GLY A 18 4.86 -0.71 -0.73
C GLY A 18 4.07 -1.65 -1.63
N ALA A 19 4.26 -1.57 -2.95
CA ALA A 19 3.58 -2.44 -3.92
C ALA A 19 4.01 -3.90 -3.81
N MET A 20 5.31 -4.17 -3.64
CA MET A 20 5.81 -5.55 -3.42
C MET A 20 5.16 -6.17 -2.19
N GLY A 21 5.20 -5.46 -1.07
CA GLY A 21 4.59 -5.91 0.15
C GLY A 21 3.07 -6.05 0.02
N GLY A 22 2.37 -5.03 -0.55
CA GLY A 22 0.92 -5.02 -0.70
C GLY A 22 0.39 -6.19 -1.54
N ILE A 23 1.10 -6.58 -2.61
CA ILE A 23 0.74 -7.75 -3.42
C ILE A 23 0.92 -9.03 -2.59
N ALA A 24 2.05 -9.18 -1.89
CA ALA A 24 2.32 -10.37 -1.09
C ALA A 24 1.38 -10.49 0.12
N GLY A 25 1.16 -9.40 0.86
CA GLY A 25 0.28 -9.36 2.02
C GLY A 25 -1.19 -9.56 1.67
N GLY A 26 -1.67 -8.94 0.59
CA GLY A 26 -3.04 -9.15 0.09
C GLY A 26 -3.29 -10.59 -0.37
N PHE A 27 -2.32 -11.20 -1.03
CA PHE A 27 -2.37 -12.62 -1.40
C PHE A 27 -2.41 -13.52 -0.16
N ALA A 28 -1.52 -13.28 0.82
CA ALA A 28 -1.44 -14.05 2.05
C ALA A 28 -2.73 -13.95 2.88
N LEU A 29 -3.35 -12.76 2.99
CA LEU A 29 -4.62 -12.58 3.69
C LEU A 29 -5.77 -13.35 3.02
N SER A 30 -5.85 -13.28 1.69
CA SER A 30 -6.90 -14.00 0.94
C SER A 30 -6.74 -15.51 1.07
N PHE A 31 -5.50 -15.98 1.03
CA PHE A 31 -5.19 -17.40 1.22
C PHE A 31 -5.51 -17.88 2.64
N LEU A 32 -5.12 -17.10 3.67
CA LEU A 32 -5.43 -17.42 5.07
C LEU A 32 -6.93 -17.62 5.28
N VAL A 33 -7.75 -16.70 4.77
CA VAL A 33 -9.20 -16.80 4.92
C VAL A 33 -9.75 -18.04 4.20
N PHE A 34 -9.20 -18.36 3.03
CA PHE A 34 -9.59 -19.59 2.31
C PHE A 34 -9.20 -20.85 3.09
N ASP A 35 -7.98 -20.91 3.60
CA ASP A 35 -7.44 -22.05 4.33
C ASP A 35 -8.24 -22.34 5.61
N GLU A 36 -8.56 -21.30 6.38
CA GLU A 36 -9.26 -21.39 7.66
C GLU A 36 -10.79 -21.62 7.52
N THR A 37 -11.40 -21.13 6.43
CA THR A 37 -12.87 -21.22 6.26
C THR A 37 -13.30 -22.27 5.25
N GLY A 38 -12.39 -22.74 4.39
CA GLY A 38 -12.73 -23.61 3.25
C GLY A 38 -13.64 -22.95 2.21
N SER A 39 -13.89 -21.63 2.32
CA SER A 39 -14.88 -20.91 1.52
C SER A 39 -14.21 -19.92 0.57
N THR A 40 -14.35 -20.17 -0.74
CA THR A 40 -13.93 -19.21 -1.78
C THR A 40 -14.70 -17.90 -1.71
N LEU A 41 -15.97 -17.95 -1.28
CA LEU A 41 -16.79 -16.75 -1.11
C LEU A 41 -16.26 -15.89 0.04
N ALA A 42 -15.87 -16.49 1.17
CA ALA A 42 -15.30 -15.75 2.30
C ALA A 42 -13.99 -15.06 1.92
N SER A 43 -13.12 -15.76 1.19
CA SER A 43 -11.86 -15.19 0.67
C SER A 43 -12.12 -14.08 -0.35
N ALA A 44 -13.07 -14.24 -1.26
CA ALA A 44 -13.45 -13.22 -2.23
C ALA A 44 -14.04 -11.97 -1.55
N LEU A 45 -14.83 -12.12 -0.49
CA LEU A 45 -15.40 -11.00 0.26
C LEU A 45 -14.32 -10.11 0.88
N ILE A 46 -13.20 -10.67 1.35
CA ILE A 46 -12.06 -9.87 1.84
C ILE A 46 -11.52 -8.94 0.76
N VAL A 47 -11.47 -9.40 -0.49
CA VAL A 47 -11.01 -8.58 -1.62
C VAL A 47 -12.08 -7.54 -2.01
N VAL A 48 -13.34 -7.97 -2.12
CA VAL A 48 -14.44 -7.11 -2.56
C VAL A 48 -14.71 -5.97 -1.56
N ILE A 49 -14.64 -6.26 -0.26
CA ILE A 49 -14.92 -5.25 0.77
C ILE A 49 -13.87 -4.12 0.77
N GLN A 50 -12.67 -4.37 0.28
CA GLN A 50 -11.63 -3.36 0.12
C GLN A 50 -11.95 -2.35 -0.98
N LEU A 51 -12.81 -2.70 -1.94
CA LEU A 51 -13.25 -1.78 -3.00
C LEU A 51 -14.12 -0.66 -2.45
N VAL A 52 -14.87 -0.90 -1.37
CA VAL A 52 -15.77 0.10 -0.78
C VAL A 52 -14.99 1.34 -0.33
N PRO A 53 -13.94 1.25 0.52
CA PRO A 53 -13.11 2.41 0.84
C PRO A 53 -12.39 3.00 -0.38
N ALA A 54 -11.95 2.17 -1.32
CA ALA A 54 -11.25 2.63 -2.52
C ALA A 54 -12.09 3.60 -3.38
N PHE A 55 -13.42 3.46 -3.36
CA PHE A 55 -14.34 4.40 -4.01
C PHE A 55 -14.80 5.54 -3.10
N LEU A 56 -15.17 5.23 -1.86
CA LEU A 56 -15.77 6.22 -0.95
C LEU A 56 -14.76 7.24 -0.42
N VAL A 57 -13.55 6.80 -0.08
CA VAL A 57 -12.54 7.69 0.50
C VAL A 57 -12.13 8.78 -0.50
N PRO A 58 -11.79 8.49 -1.77
CA PRO A 58 -11.51 9.54 -2.75
C PRO A 58 -12.70 10.48 -2.97
N LEU A 59 -13.91 9.95 -3.08
CA LEU A 59 -15.10 10.75 -3.32
C LEU A 59 -15.36 11.80 -2.23
N ILE A 60 -15.12 11.43 -0.96
CA ILE A 60 -15.39 12.29 0.20
C ILE A 60 -14.21 13.21 0.52
N PHE A 61 -12.98 12.69 0.41
CA PHE A 61 -11.79 13.35 0.95
C PHE A 61 -10.91 14.02 -0.10
N ALA A 62 -11.03 13.69 -1.41
CA ALA A 62 -10.22 14.32 -2.44
C ALA A 62 -10.30 15.87 -2.43
N PRO A 63 -11.47 16.51 -2.28
CA PRO A 63 -11.55 17.96 -2.21
C PRO A 63 -10.84 18.55 -0.98
N ARG A 64 -10.77 17.80 0.12
CA ARG A 64 -10.13 18.24 1.37
C ARG A 64 -8.62 18.05 1.35
N MET A 65 -8.12 17.06 0.61
CA MET A 65 -6.68 16.78 0.50
C MET A 65 -5.89 17.95 -0.10
N ASP A 66 -6.53 18.82 -0.89
CA ASP A 66 -5.88 20.00 -1.44
C ASP A 66 -5.45 21.02 -0.37
N HIS A 67 -6.07 21.00 0.80
CA HIS A 67 -5.81 21.88 1.93
C HIS A 67 -4.97 21.24 3.05
N LEU A 68 -4.72 19.94 2.98
CA LEU A 68 -3.98 19.19 4.00
C LEU A 68 -2.50 19.03 3.63
N PRO A 69 -1.62 18.88 4.62
CA PRO A 69 -0.20 18.62 4.38
C PRO A 69 -0.04 17.20 3.82
N ARG A 70 0.21 17.09 2.52
CA ARG A 70 0.18 15.85 1.75
C ARG A 70 1.24 14.84 2.18
N LYS A 71 2.48 15.31 2.43
CA LYS A 71 3.60 14.45 2.81
C LYS A 71 3.40 13.74 4.16
N PRO A 72 2.96 14.41 5.26
CA PRO A 72 2.66 13.72 6.51
C PRO A 72 1.59 12.64 6.38
N PHE A 73 0.58 12.84 5.52
CA PHE A 73 -0.45 11.83 5.27
C PHE A 73 0.10 10.59 4.59
N LEU A 74 0.94 10.75 3.56
CA LEU A 74 1.60 9.66 2.86
C LEU A 74 2.47 8.84 3.84
N VAL A 75 3.35 9.50 4.58
CA VAL A 75 4.24 8.84 5.55
C VAL A 75 3.45 8.17 6.69
N ALA A 76 2.39 8.81 7.19
CA ALA A 76 1.57 8.25 8.25
C ALA A 76 0.74 7.05 7.76
N GLY A 77 0.22 7.10 6.53
CA GLY A 77 -0.51 6.02 5.89
C GLY A 77 0.33 4.75 5.82
N ASP A 78 1.52 4.84 5.21
CA ASP A 78 2.45 3.73 5.11
C ASP A 78 2.95 3.24 6.48
N ALA A 79 3.21 4.14 7.43
CA ALA A 79 3.65 3.75 8.76
C ALA A 79 2.55 3.00 9.53
N LEU A 80 1.31 3.48 9.51
CA LEU A 80 0.17 2.81 10.15
C LEU A 80 -0.12 1.46 9.48
N ASN A 81 -0.11 1.42 8.15
CA ASN A 81 -0.26 0.20 7.38
C ASN A 81 0.80 -0.83 7.80
N GLY A 82 2.07 -0.40 7.86
CA GLY A 82 3.18 -1.23 8.28
C GLY A 82 3.03 -1.80 9.70
N VAL A 83 2.62 -0.97 10.65
CA VAL A 83 2.38 -1.40 12.05
C VAL A 83 1.23 -2.41 12.13
N ILE A 84 0.11 -2.18 11.43
CA ILE A 84 -1.05 -3.08 11.45
C ILE A 84 -0.70 -4.43 10.84
N TYR A 85 -0.02 -4.46 9.69
CA TYR A 85 0.40 -5.73 9.07
C TYR A 85 1.42 -6.49 9.93
N ALA A 86 2.38 -5.80 10.54
CA ALA A 86 3.34 -6.42 11.45
C ALA A 86 2.64 -6.99 12.69
N ALA A 87 1.72 -6.21 13.29
CA ALA A 87 0.91 -6.67 14.42
C ALA A 87 0.04 -7.87 14.08
N LEU A 88 -0.57 -7.87 12.87
CA LEU A 88 -1.39 -8.97 12.38
C LEU A 88 -0.55 -10.24 12.18
N GLY A 89 0.65 -10.11 11.63
CA GLY A 89 1.60 -11.24 11.48
C GLY A 89 2.01 -11.82 12.83
N VAL A 90 2.32 -10.97 13.80
CA VAL A 90 2.64 -11.42 15.18
C VAL A 90 1.43 -12.06 15.86
N TYR A 91 0.24 -11.48 15.70
CA TYR A 91 -0.99 -12.04 16.26
C TYR A 91 -1.27 -13.44 15.75
N LEU A 92 -1.02 -13.72 14.46
CA LEU A 92 -1.21 -15.03 13.87
C LEU A 92 -0.27 -16.13 14.43
N LEU A 93 0.83 -15.75 15.05
CA LEU A 93 1.74 -16.72 15.70
C LEU A 93 1.18 -17.25 17.03
N VAL A 94 0.31 -16.48 17.69
CA VAL A 94 -0.14 -16.74 19.08
C VAL A 94 -1.65 -16.80 19.20
N GLY A 95 -2.39 -16.16 18.30
CA GLY A 95 -3.83 -15.99 18.38
C GLY A 95 -4.63 -17.01 17.59
N SER A 96 -5.94 -17.02 17.81
CA SER A 96 -6.90 -17.82 17.06
C SER A 96 -7.46 -17.01 15.87
N PHE A 97 -7.75 -17.69 14.78
CA PHE A 97 -8.39 -17.09 13.62
C PHE A 97 -9.82 -16.61 13.95
N SER A 98 -10.13 -15.38 13.54
CA SER A 98 -11.47 -14.81 13.62
C SER A 98 -11.82 -14.12 12.31
N TYR A 99 -12.71 -14.70 11.51
CA TYR A 99 -13.09 -14.15 10.21
C TYR A 99 -13.59 -12.70 10.30
N ILE A 100 -14.45 -12.40 11.27
CA ILE A 100 -14.98 -11.03 11.48
C ILE A 100 -13.85 -10.07 11.84
N GLY A 101 -12.91 -10.50 12.70
CA GLY A 101 -11.74 -9.69 13.06
C GLY A 101 -10.88 -9.33 11.83
N TYR A 102 -10.59 -10.33 10.98
CA TYR A 102 -9.81 -10.10 9.74
C TYR A 102 -10.55 -9.22 8.74
N LEU A 103 -11.87 -9.35 8.65
CA LEU A 103 -12.70 -8.53 7.78
C LEU A 103 -12.69 -7.05 8.25
N CYS A 104 -12.81 -6.80 9.55
CA CYS A 104 -12.70 -5.45 10.12
C CYS A 104 -11.31 -4.84 9.88
N VAL A 105 -10.24 -5.60 10.11
CA VAL A 105 -8.88 -5.14 9.86
C VAL A 105 -8.66 -4.86 8.38
N SER A 106 -9.20 -5.68 7.47
CA SER A 106 -9.11 -5.46 6.02
C SER A 106 -9.79 -4.16 5.59
N ILE A 107 -10.92 -3.78 6.19
CA ILE A 107 -11.58 -2.50 5.94
C ILE A 107 -10.69 -1.33 6.40
N VAL A 108 -10.11 -1.43 7.59
CA VAL A 108 -9.21 -0.39 8.12
C VAL A 108 -8.00 -0.22 7.22
N LEU A 109 -7.36 -1.33 6.82
CA LEU A 109 -6.23 -1.32 5.89
C LEU A 109 -6.61 -0.72 4.54
N ALA A 110 -7.79 -1.05 4.01
CA ALA A 110 -8.29 -0.49 2.76
C ALA A 110 -8.56 1.03 2.86
N CYS A 111 -9.08 1.51 3.98
CA CYS A 111 -9.23 2.94 4.23
C CYS A 111 -7.85 3.64 4.24
N LEU A 112 -6.87 3.10 4.96
CA LEU A 112 -5.52 3.65 5.01
C LEU A 112 -4.87 3.68 3.63
N SER A 113 -4.95 2.58 2.87
CA SER A 113 -4.41 2.50 1.51
C SER A 113 -5.09 3.50 0.56
N SER A 114 -6.40 3.75 0.72
CA SER A 114 -7.11 4.74 -0.09
C SER A 114 -6.68 6.18 0.23
N PHE A 115 -6.39 6.49 1.49
CA PHE A 115 -5.83 7.79 1.87
C PHE A 115 -4.40 7.96 1.35
N ASP A 116 -3.61 6.89 1.41
CA ASP A 116 -2.24 6.86 0.90
C ASP A 116 -2.22 7.11 -0.61
N GLU A 117 -3.09 6.45 -1.37
CA GLU A 117 -3.25 6.65 -2.82
C GLU A 117 -3.64 8.09 -3.15
N LEU A 118 -4.55 8.71 -2.38
CA LEU A 118 -4.91 10.11 -2.55
C LEU A 118 -3.71 11.04 -2.31
N ALA A 119 -2.94 10.80 -1.25
CA ALA A 119 -1.75 11.57 -0.93
C ALA A 119 -0.69 11.41 -2.03
N TYR A 120 -0.46 10.17 -2.49
CA TYR A 120 0.44 9.84 -3.59
C TYR A 120 0.05 10.61 -4.87
N ASN A 121 -1.20 10.50 -5.29
CA ASN A 121 -1.71 11.15 -6.50
C ASN A 121 -1.59 12.69 -6.45
N SER A 122 -1.65 13.26 -5.25
CA SER A 122 -1.48 14.69 -5.03
C SER A 122 -0.02 15.15 -5.04
N ILE A 123 0.92 14.29 -4.61
CA ILE A 123 2.36 14.59 -4.53
C ILE A 123 3.07 14.30 -5.85
N PHE A 124 2.67 13.23 -6.51
CA PHE A 124 3.35 12.68 -7.69
C PHE A 124 3.59 13.70 -8.80
N PRO A 125 2.59 14.53 -9.23
CA PRO A 125 2.81 15.54 -10.25
C PRO A 125 3.84 16.60 -9.86
N MET A 126 3.96 16.90 -8.57
CA MET A 126 4.88 17.91 -8.05
C MET A 126 6.36 17.48 -8.12
N LEU A 127 6.61 16.19 -8.18
CA LEU A 127 7.96 15.62 -8.19
C LEU A 127 8.49 15.38 -9.60
N ILE A 128 7.63 15.46 -10.61
CA ILE A 128 8.01 15.28 -12.01
C ILE A 128 8.57 16.62 -12.55
N PRO A 129 9.77 16.63 -13.15
CA PRO A 129 10.30 17.81 -13.80
C PRO A 129 9.42 18.25 -14.99
N LYS A 130 9.23 19.57 -15.14
CA LYS A 130 8.47 20.15 -16.26
C LYS A 130 8.99 19.63 -17.62
N GLY A 131 8.06 19.22 -18.48
CA GLY A 131 8.33 18.65 -19.80
C GLY A 131 8.69 17.16 -19.79
N ARG A 132 8.55 16.46 -18.65
CA ARG A 132 8.76 15.02 -18.50
C ARG A 132 7.53 14.29 -17.94
N GLU A 133 6.40 14.96 -17.89
CA GLU A 133 5.16 14.49 -17.27
C GLU A 133 4.74 13.14 -17.85
N GLN A 134 4.68 13.03 -19.18
CA GLN A 134 4.29 11.81 -19.88
C GLN A 134 5.20 10.61 -19.52
N LYS A 135 6.52 10.85 -19.44
CA LYS A 135 7.47 9.78 -19.04
C LYS A 135 7.33 9.39 -17.59
N GLY A 136 7.10 10.36 -16.69
CA GLY A 136 6.87 10.11 -15.28
C GLY A 136 5.64 9.24 -15.05
N TYR A 137 4.52 9.61 -15.66
CA TYR A 137 3.28 8.82 -15.59
C TYR A 137 3.42 7.44 -16.22
N ALA A 138 4.13 7.31 -17.35
CA ALA A 138 4.38 6.03 -17.98
C ALA A 138 5.16 5.08 -17.04
N VAL A 139 6.21 5.57 -16.37
CA VAL A 139 6.99 4.77 -15.40
C VAL A 139 6.10 4.34 -14.23
N SER A 140 5.33 5.27 -13.64
CA SER A 140 4.47 4.97 -12.50
C SER A 140 3.36 3.96 -12.86
N SER A 141 2.69 4.14 -14.00
CA SER A 141 1.59 3.26 -14.41
C SER A 141 2.03 1.85 -14.78
N MET A 142 3.27 1.66 -15.20
CA MET A 142 3.82 0.34 -15.53
C MET A 142 4.34 -0.41 -14.29
N LEU A 143 4.68 0.28 -13.22
CA LEU A 143 5.32 -0.30 -12.04
C LEU A 143 4.44 -1.37 -11.41
N TYR A 144 3.19 -1.06 -11.08
CA TYR A 144 2.29 -1.99 -10.40
C TYR A 144 1.92 -3.22 -11.25
N PRO A 145 1.55 -3.11 -12.55
CA PRO A 145 1.30 -4.27 -13.38
C PRO A 145 2.51 -5.21 -13.53
N ILE A 146 3.71 -4.63 -13.71
CA ILE A 146 4.94 -5.44 -13.82
C ILE A 146 5.21 -6.17 -12.50
N LEU A 147 5.12 -5.46 -11.38
CA LEU A 147 5.30 -6.07 -10.07
C LEU A 147 4.28 -7.17 -9.81
N LYS A 148 3.01 -6.97 -10.19
CA LYS A 148 1.96 -7.96 -9.99
C LYS A 148 2.27 -9.28 -10.72
N VAL A 149 2.77 -9.20 -11.95
CA VAL A 149 3.17 -10.39 -12.73
C VAL A 149 4.30 -11.16 -12.06
N VAL A 150 5.27 -10.47 -11.45
CA VAL A 150 6.42 -11.11 -10.77
C VAL A 150 6.06 -11.54 -9.35
N MET A 151 5.40 -10.65 -8.60
CA MET A 151 5.18 -10.87 -7.16
C MET A 151 4.07 -11.89 -6.88
N MET A 152 3.06 -12.06 -7.75
CA MET A 152 2.02 -13.06 -7.49
C MET A 152 2.57 -14.49 -7.44
N PRO A 153 3.32 -14.99 -8.45
CA PRO A 153 3.95 -16.31 -8.36
C PRO A 153 4.96 -16.40 -7.22
N LEU A 154 5.76 -15.34 -7.03
CA LEU A 154 6.74 -15.31 -5.95
C LEU A 154 6.06 -15.37 -4.57
N SER A 155 4.94 -14.68 -4.39
CA SER A 155 4.17 -14.70 -3.14
C SER A 155 3.61 -16.09 -2.84
N ALA A 156 3.20 -16.86 -3.85
CA ALA A 156 2.76 -18.24 -3.66
C ALA A 156 3.92 -19.13 -3.15
N VAL A 157 5.10 -19.04 -3.77
CA VAL A 157 6.28 -19.78 -3.32
C VAL A 157 6.72 -19.36 -1.91
N LEU A 158 6.70 -18.07 -1.62
CA LEU A 158 7.05 -17.57 -0.28
C LEU A 158 6.01 -17.99 0.76
N LEU A 159 4.74 -18.08 0.39
CA LEU A 159 3.68 -18.57 1.26
C LEU A 159 3.91 -20.03 1.65
N ASP A 160 4.20 -20.88 0.67
CA ASP A 160 4.45 -22.31 0.90
C ASP A 160 5.70 -22.55 1.77
N THR A 161 6.71 -21.69 1.68
CA THR A 161 7.98 -21.86 2.40
C THR A 161 8.03 -21.18 3.76
N LEU A 162 7.43 -19.98 3.89
CA LEU A 162 7.54 -19.10 5.06
C LEU A 162 6.24 -19.00 5.86
N GLY A 163 5.12 -19.30 5.23
CA GLY A 163 3.78 -19.18 5.83
C GLY A 163 3.23 -17.76 5.87
N VAL A 164 1.93 -17.66 6.16
CA VAL A 164 1.18 -16.39 6.20
C VAL A 164 1.76 -15.36 7.20
N PRO A 165 2.10 -15.74 8.47
CA PRO A 165 2.57 -14.76 9.45
C PRO A 165 3.81 -14.00 8.99
N VAL A 166 4.76 -14.71 8.37
CA VAL A 166 6.02 -14.11 7.90
C VAL A 166 5.77 -13.17 6.73
N LEU A 167 4.88 -13.52 5.79
CA LEU A 167 4.52 -12.64 4.68
C LEU A 167 3.87 -11.33 5.17
N LEU A 168 2.99 -11.42 6.17
CA LEU A 168 2.37 -10.22 6.75
C LEU A 168 3.38 -9.36 7.49
N MET A 169 4.30 -9.96 8.24
CA MET A 169 5.39 -9.21 8.88
C MET A 169 6.34 -8.59 7.85
N ALA A 170 6.65 -9.29 6.76
CA ALA A 170 7.45 -8.76 5.66
C ALA A 170 6.75 -7.57 4.96
N GLN A 171 5.44 -7.66 4.73
CA GLN A 171 4.64 -6.54 4.26
C GLN A 171 4.73 -5.35 5.23
N GLY A 172 4.55 -5.60 6.53
CA GLY A 172 4.69 -4.57 7.55
C GLY A 172 6.05 -3.88 7.51
N ALA A 173 7.13 -4.66 7.42
CA ALA A 173 8.49 -4.14 7.32
C ALA A 173 8.72 -3.31 6.04
N LEU A 174 8.22 -3.77 4.89
CA LEU A 174 8.33 -3.05 3.61
C LEU A 174 7.55 -1.72 3.64
N SER A 175 6.34 -1.68 4.23
CA SER A 175 5.58 -0.43 4.40
C SER A 175 6.28 0.54 5.34
N LEU A 176 6.89 0.07 6.44
CA LEU A 176 7.69 0.93 7.32
C LEU A 176 8.94 1.49 6.63
N LEU A 177 9.61 0.68 5.80
CA LEU A 177 10.74 1.14 4.98
C LEU A 177 10.29 2.15 3.92
N ALA A 178 9.12 1.97 3.31
CA ALA A 178 8.51 2.93 2.40
C ALA A 178 8.26 4.26 3.12
N ALA A 179 7.62 4.26 4.27
CA ALA A 179 7.38 5.44 5.10
C ALA A 179 8.69 6.18 5.46
N LEU A 180 9.74 5.44 5.86
CA LEU A 180 11.05 6.01 6.14
C LEU A 180 11.70 6.64 4.89
N THR A 181 11.51 6.03 3.73
CA THR A 181 12.03 6.54 2.46
C THR A 181 11.30 7.82 2.05
N GLU A 182 9.98 7.84 2.19
CA GLU A 182 9.12 8.99 1.90
C GLU A 182 9.37 10.16 2.85
N SER A 183 9.68 9.89 4.10
CA SER A 183 10.03 10.93 5.09
C SER A 183 11.23 11.77 4.65
N ARG A 184 12.12 11.20 3.81
CA ARG A 184 13.31 11.87 3.27
C ARG A 184 13.03 12.71 2.01
N ILE A 185 11.82 12.67 1.45
CA ILE A 185 11.41 13.51 0.33
C ILE A 185 11.34 14.97 0.80
N ARG A 186 11.96 15.87 0.05
CA ARG A 186 11.92 17.32 0.33
C ARG A 186 10.93 17.97 -0.61
N LEU A 187 9.71 18.19 -0.14
CA LEU A 187 8.71 18.98 -0.83
C LEU A 187 8.87 20.45 -0.44
N VAL A 188 8.94 21.31 -1.44
CA VAL A 188 8.70 22.75 -1.24
C VAL A 188 7.20 22.94 -1.40
N GLU A 189 6.43 22.69 -0.33
CA GLU A 189 5.01 23.00 -0.31
C GLU A 189 4.85 24.51 -0.37
N GLN A 190 4.40 25.04 -1.50
CA GLN A 190 3.92 26.41 -1.54
C GLN A 190 2.51 26.41 -0.95
N PRO A 191 2.25 27.19 0.11
CA PRO A 191 0.89 27.36 0.61
C PRO A 191 0.07 27.97 -0.52
N LYS A 192 -0.92 27.22 -1.02
CA LYS A 192 -1.90 27.81 -1.93
C LYS A 192 -2.68 28.89 -1.16
N ARG A 193 -2.57 30.12 -1.63
CA ARG A 193 -3.43 31.25 -1.21
C ARG A 193 -4.88 30.97 -1.58
#